data_e0e1388c8cbf3b3fd0b49c4e01698ba7
#
_entry.id   e0e1388c8cbf3b3fd0b49c4e01698ba7
#
_cell.length_a   1.000
_cell.length_b   1.000
_cell.length_c   1.000
_cell.angle_alpha   90.00
_cell.angle_beta   90.00
_cell.angle_gamma   90.00
#
_symmetry.space_group_name_H-M   'P 1'
#
loop_
_entity.id
_entity.type
_entity.pdbx_description
1 polymer ?
#
loop_
_entity_poly.entity_id
_entity_poly.type
_entity_poly.pdbx_seq_one_letter_code
_entity_poly.pdbx_strand_id
1 'polypeptide(L)' 'MSDEPEFDFQAMLEESFPDQIVTNYIIIAESVSANTKDLHVSTSEQMTTWLATGMINCASEVILNQGYAEQDGDEE' A
#
# COMPACT_ATOMS: atom_id res chain seq x y z
N MET A 1 5.64 -20.71 -15.52
CA MET A 1 5.88 -19.74 -14.81
C MET A 1 6.39 -18.65 -15.58
N SER A 2 6.22 -17.62 -15.10
CA SER A 2 6.61 -16.48 -15.79
C SER A 2 8.07 -16.32 -15.79
N ASP A 3 8.60 -15.89 -16.86
CA ASP A 3 9.96 -15.58 -16.90
C ASP A 3 10.22 -14.17 -16.47
N GLU A 4 9.19 -13.45 -16.15
CA GLU A 4 9.38 -12.10 -15.76
C GLU A 4 9.93 -12.04 -14.39
N PRO A 5 10.83 -11.14 -14.14
CA PRO A 5 11.30 -10.95 -12.77
C PRO A 5 10.14 -10.40 -11.98
N GLU A 6 10.01 -10.91 -10.78
CA GLU A 6 9.02 -10.39 -9.91
C GLU A 6 9.53 -9.13 -9.29
N PHE A 7 8.66 -8.16 -9.17
CA PHE A 7 9.02 -6.95 -8.48
C PHE A 7 9.14 -7.25 -6.99
N ASP A 8 10.23 -6.85 -6.40
CA ASP A 8 10.49 -7.15 -5.00
C ASP A 8 10.14 -5.94 -4.17
N PHE A 9 8.89 -5.90 -3.70
CA PHE A 9 8.44 -4.79 -2.89
C PHE A 9 9.20 -4.71 -1.58
N GLN A 10 9.59 -5.87 -1.04
CA GLN A 10 10.33 -5.88 0.20
C GLN A 10 11.65 -5.13 0.04
N ALA A 11 12.39 -5.43 -1.02
CA ALA A 11 13.66 -4.76 -1.24
C ALA A 11 13.47 -3.28 -1.48
N MET A 12 12.45 -2.92 -2.24
CA MET A 12 12.20 -1.52 -2.50
C MET A 12 11.93 -0.77 -1.20
N LEU A 13 11.13 -1.37 -0.34
CA LEU A 13 10.79 -0.70 0.91
C LEU A 13 11.99 -0.61 1.83
N GLU A 14 12.83 -1.64 1.84
CA GLU A 14 14.00 -1.60 2.69
C GLU A 14 15.00 -0.57 2.24
N GLU A 15 15.07 -0.32 0.94
CA GLU A 15 15.92 0.75 0.47
C GLU A 15 15.41 2.12 0.91
N SER A 16 14.10 2.24 1.03
CA SER A 16 13.51 3.50 1.46
C SER A 16 13.74 3.75 2.94
N PHE A 17 13.97 2.68 3.71
CA PHE A 17 14.15 2.80 5.15
C PHE A 17 15.42 2.10 5.56
N PRO A 18 16.57 2.67 5.25
CA PRO A 18 17.84 1.93 5.36
C PRO A 18 18.20 1.51 6.78
N ASP A 19 17.65 2.16 7.78
CA ASP A 19 17.99 1.81 9.16
C ASP A 19 16.96 0.88 9.79
N GLN A 20 16.03 0.36 8.98
CA GLN A 20 14.94 -0.41 9.54
C GLN A 20 14.74 -1.68 8.74
N ILE A 21 14.09 -2.65 9.36
CA ILE A 21 13.72 -3.88 8.70
C ILE A 21 12.22 -3.84 8.46
N VAL A 22 11.82 -4.06 7.21
CA VAL A 22 10.40 -4.10 6.88
C VAL A 22 9.90 -5.52 7.13
N THR A 23 9.03 -5.66 8.11
CA THR A 23 8.54 -6.98 8.46
C THR A 23 7.24 -7.34 7.75
N ASN A 24 6.41 -6.34 7.49
CA ASN A 24 5.14 -6.58 6.79
C ASN A 24 4.78 -5.34 6.02
N TYR A 25 4.01 -5.53 4.96
CA TYR A 25 3.57 -4.39 4.17
C TYR A 25 2.23 -4.69 3.52
N ILE A 26 1.53 -3.64 3.19
CA ILE A 26 0.31 -3.70 2.41
C ILE A 26 0.42 -2.63 1.34
N ILE A 27 0.14 -3.01 0.10
CA ILE A 27 0.19 -2.08 -1.02
C ILE A 27 -1.20 -1.98 -1.58
N ILE A 28 -1.70 -0.77 -1.70
CA ILE A 28 -3.02 -0.50 -2.22
C ILE A 28 -2.87 0.41 -3.42
N ALA A 29 -3.47 0.02 -4.52
CA ALA A 29 -3.36 0.79 -5.74
C ALA A 29 -4.71 0.83 -6.45
N GLU A 30 -4.99 1.95 -7.07
CA GLU A 30 -6.17 2.09 -7.90
C GLU A 30 -5.72 2.15 -9.35
N SER A 31 -6.40 1.43 -10.21
CA SER A 31 -6.13 1.51 -11.63
C SER A 31 -7.40 1.84 -12.37
N VAL A 32 -7.24 2.53 -13.48
CA VAL A 32 -8.37 3.00 -14.25
C VAL A 32 -8.14 2.66 -15.71
N SER A 33 -9.15 2.10 -16.34
CA SER A 33 -9.11 1.89 -17.77
C SER A 33 -10.27 2.64 -18.39
N ALA A 34 -10.48 2.43 -19.68
CA ALA A 34 -11.53 3.16 -20.36
C ALA A 34 -12.90 2.88 -19.74
N ASN A 35 -13.09 1.67 -19.26
CA ASN A 35 -14.41 1.26 -18.81
C ASN A 35 -14.49 0.88 -17.35
N THR A 36 -13.37 0.75 -16.65
CA THR A 36 -13.41 0.23 -15.30
C THR A 36 -12.47 0.99 -14.38
N LYS A 37 -12.74 0.86 -13.12
CA LYS A 37 -11.88 1.38 -12.08
C LYS A 37 -11.75 0.27 -11.05
N ASP A 38 -10.53 -0.14 -10.79
CA ASP A 38 -10.27 -1.28 -9.93
C ASP A 38 -9.37 -0.91 -8.78
N LEU A 39 -9.58 -1.59 -7.67
CA LEU A 39 -8.75 -1.44 -6.51
C LEU A 39 -7.95 -2.72 -6.32
N HIS A 40 -6.66 -2.58 -6.17
CA HIS A 40 -5.76 -3.72 -6.01
C HIS A 40 -5.10 -3.65 -4.65
N VAL A 41 -5.10 -4.77 -3.95
CA VAL A 41 -4.49 -4.85 -2.63
C VAL A 41 -3.56 -6.03 -2.61
N SER A 42 -2.30 -5.79 -2.23
CA SER A 42 -1.31 -6.84 -2.10
C SER A 42 -0.68 -6.77 -0.73
N THR A 43 -0.37 -7.91 -0.16
CA THR A 43 0.24 -7.94 1.16
C THR A 43 1.48 -8.81 1.13
N SER A 44 2.31 -8.64 2.16
CA SER A 44 3.44 -9.53 2.35
C SER A 44 2.95 -10.94 2.63
N GLU A 45 3.84 -11.92 2.47
CA GLU A 45 3.39 -13.29 2.41
C GLU A 45 2.86 -13.82 3.72
N GLN A 46 3.35 -13.33 4.81
CA GLN A 46 2.95 -13.88 6.09
C GLN A 46 1.93 -13.03 6.80
N MET A 47 1.23 -12.25 6.06
CA MET A 47 0.23 -11.36 6.63
C MET A 47 -0.96 -12.17 7.14
N THR A 48 -1.41 -11.86 8.34
CA THR A 48 -2.65 -12.45 8.84
C THR A 48 -3.77 -11.44 8.70
N THR A 49 -4.99 -11.94 8.78
CA THR A 49 -6.14 -11.07 8.63
C THR A 49 -6.16 -9.98 9.71
N TRP A 50 -5.90 -10.37 10.94
CA TRP A 50 -5.98 -9.37 12.01
C TRP A 50 -4.84 -8.37 11.91
N LEU A 51 -3.66 -8.81 11.46
CA LEU A 51 -2.57 -7.87 11.31
C LEU A 51 -2.87 -6.89 10.19
N ALA A 52 -3.37 -7.41 9.07
CA ALA A 52 -3.71 -6.54 7.94
C ALA A 52 -4.78 -5.54 8.34
N THR A 53 -5.79 -6.00 9.06
CA THR A 53 -6.86 -5.11 9.47
C THR A 53 -6.33 -4.02 10.40
N GLY A 54 -5.45 -4.40 11.33
CA GLY A 54 -4.88 -3.41 12.22
C GLY A 54 -4.02 -2.40 11.49
N MET A 55 -3.22 -2.87 10.55
CA MET A 55 -2.38 -1.95 9.78
C MET A 55 -3.23 -0.99 8.97
N ILE A 56 -4.30 -1.49 8.38
CA ILE A 56 -5.16 -0.62 7.58
C ILE A 56 -5.86 0.40 8.46
N ASN A 57 -6.29 0.00 9.64
CA ASN A 57 -6.90 0.97 10.54
C ASN A 57 -5.93 2.05 10.95
N CYS A 58 -4.70 1.67 11.26
CA CYS A 58 -3.70 2.67 11.61
C CYS A 58 -3.38 3.57 10.44
N ALA A 59 -3.24 2.99 9.25
CA ALA A 59 -2.93 3.78 8.08
C ALA A 59 -4.06 4.75 7.78
N SER A 60 -5.29 4.30 7.97
CA SER A 60 -6.43 5.17 7.74
C SER A 60 -6.37 6.40 8.63
N GLU A 61 -6.02 6.19 9.90
CA GLU A 61 -5.91 7.34 10.80
C GLU A 61 -4.79 8.27 10.39
N VAL A 62 -3.67 7.71 9.95
CA VAL A 62 -2.57 8.55 9.50
C VAL A 62 -2.99 9.40 8.32
N ILE A 63 -3.67 8.78 7.37
CA ILE A 63 -4.11 9.49 6.18
C ILE A 63 -5.08 10.60 6.54
N LEU A 64 -6.03 10.30 7.42
CA LEU A 64 -7.01 11.31 7.80
C LEU A 64 -6.36 12.45 8.55
N ASN A 65 -5.39 12.13 9.41
CA ASN A 65 -4.73 13.18 10.16
C ASN A 65 -3.84 14.04 9.30
N GLN A 66 -3.36 13.51 8.20
CA GLN A 66 -2.52 14.30 7.30
C GLN A 66 -3.34 15.12 6.33
N GLY A 67 -4.63 14.89 6.27
CA GLY A 67 -5.46 15.70 5.44
C GLY A 67 -5.41 15.39 3.97
N TYR A 68 -4.98 14.21 3.61
CA TYR A 68 -4.88 13.88 2.19
C TYR A 68 -6.21 14.02 1.49
N ALA A 69 -7.27 13.63 2.17
CA ALA A 69 -8.57 13.68 1.53
C ALA A 69 -8.99 15.10 1.21
N GLU A 70 -8.53 16.01 2.04
CA GLU A 70 -8.92 17.38 1.82
C GLU A 70 -8.19 18.02 0.70
N GLN A 71 -7.05 17.52 0.38
CA GLN A 71 -6.30 18.12 -0.68
C GLN A 71 -6.95 17.97 -1.99
N ASP A 72 -7.72 16.97 -2.12
CA ASP A 72 -8.40 16.79 -3.35
C ASP A 72 -9.32 17.86 -3.62
N GLY A 73 -9.76 18.22 -2.67
CA GLY A 73 -10.63 19.18 -2.87
C GLY A 73 -10.03 20.39 -3.22
N ASP A 74 -9.38 20.42 -3.21
CA ASP A 74 -9.11 21.41 -3.30
C ASP A 74 -9.13 22.01 -4.11
N GLU A 75 -9.38 21.41 -4.22
CA GLU A 75 -9.55 21.78 -4.65
C GLU A 75 -10.01 22.38 -4.66
N GLU A 76 -10.11 22.45 -4.50
CA GLU A 76 -10.58 22.97 -4.32
C GLU A 76 -10.61 23.62 -4.52
#